data_aea69c463245c7d85a93b57d861f64ae
#
_entry.id   aea69c463245c7d85a93b57d861f64ae
#
_cell.length_a   1.000
_cell.length_b   1.000
_cell.length_c   1.000
_cell.angle_alpha   90.00
_cell.angle_beta   90.00
_cell.angle_gamma   90.00
#
_symmetry.space_group_name_H-M   'P 1'
#
loop_
_entity.id
_entity.type
_entity.pdbx_description
1 polymer ?
#
loop_
_entity_poly.entity_id
_entity_poly.type
_entity_poly.pdbx_seq_one_letter_code
_entity_poly.pdbx_strand_id
1 'polypeptide(L)'
;RWFAPVKAQVVQQAAWRQLIVRLAEVSTQLFAQTMTEPCFVEAHQFRIDTANGIGRPTPEGAHRDGVDLVAVFLVGRQGIKGGETRIFEASGPTGIRFTLTEPWTLMLLDDARMIHETTPIQPLDEHLPGIRDTLVVTCRRHCFQGDEVKDGGS
;
A
#
# COMPACT_ATOMS: atom_id res chain seq x y z
N ARG A 1 11.34 -3.66 -8.44
CA ARG A 1 12.10 -3.73 -7.16
C ARG A 1 12.15 -5.18 -6.68
N TRP A 2 13.27 -5.61 -6.14
CA TRP A 2 13.37 -6.91 -5.46
C TRP A 2 13.17 -6.68 -3.98
N PHE A 3 12.23 -7.44 -3.37
CA PHE A 3 11.97 -7.40 -1.94
C PHE A 3 12.47 -8.68 -1.29
N ALA A 4 13.07 -8.56 -0.11
CA ALA A 4 13.33 -9.72 0.72
C ALA A 4 12.01 -10.35 1.17
N PRO A 5 11.89 -11.68 1.24
CA PRO A 5 10.69 -12.32 1.75
C PRO A 5 10.34 -11.86 3.16
N VAL A 6 9.05 -11.75 3.46
CA VAL A 6 8.58 -11.51 4.84
C VAL A 6 9.10 -12.66 5.72
N LYS A 7 9.68 -12.31 6.86
CA LYS A 7 10.28 -13.29 7.77
C LYS A 7 9.27 -14.36 8.18
N ALA A 8 9.67 -15.64 8.17
CA ALA A 8 8.81 -16.77 8.51
C ALA A 8 8.10 -16.60 9.87
N GLN A 9 8.80 -16.07 10.88
CA GLN A 9 8.23 -15.78 12.20
C GLN A 9 7.08 -14.76 12.17
N VAL A 10 6.99 -13.89 11.17
CA VAL A 10 5.86 -12.98 10.96
C VAL A 10 4.71 -13.71 10.28
N VAL A 11 5.01 -14.43 9.19
CA VAL A 11 4.01 -15.17 8.41
C VAL A 11 3.30 -16.25 9.23
N GLN A 12 4.00 -16.83 10.23
CA GLN A 12 3.46 -17.85 11.12
C GLN A 12 2.52 -17.28 12.21
N GLN A 13 2.50 -15.98 12.45
CA GLN A 13 1.63 -15.37 13.44
C GLN A 13 0.14 -15.50 13.04
N ALA A 14 -0.69 -15.88 14.02
CA ALA A 14 -2.14 -15.96 13.79
C ALA A 14 -2.73 -14.61 13.35
N ALA A 15 -2.27 -13.51 13.95
CA ALA A 15 -2.68 -12.15 13.60
C ALA A 15 -2.37 -11.81 12.15
N TRP A 16 -1.19 -12.21 11.64
CA TRP A 16 -0.83 -12.02 10.22
C TRP A 16 -1.81 -12.72 9.30
N ARG A 17 -2.06 -14.00 9.56
CA ARG A 17 -2.99 -14.80 8.74
C ARG A 17 -4.41 -14.23 8.76
N GLN A 18 -4.89 -13.83 9.94
CA GLN A 18 -6.21 -13.20 10.10
C GLN A 18 -6.29 -11.89 9.31
N LEU A 19 -5.25 -11.05 9.36
CA LEU A 19 -5.20 -9.80 8.62
C LEU A 19 -5.35 -10.05 7.11
N ILE A 20 -4.54 -10.96 6.56
CA ILE A 20 -4.57 -11.28 5.11
C ILE A 20 -5.95 -11.83 4.71
N VAL A 21 -6.49 -12.78 5.50
CA VAL A 21 -7.82 -13.35 5.22
C VAL A 21 -8.91 -12.27 5.27
N ARG A 22 -8.89 -11.38 6.26
CA ARG A 22 -9.89 -10.31 6.37
C ARG A 22 -9.81 -9.31 5.21
N LEU A 23 -8.63 -8.96 4.76
CA LEU A 23 -8.49 -8.09 3.58
C LEU A 23 -8.98 -8.77 2.30
N ALA A 24 -8.71 -10.06 2.13
CA ALA A 24 -9.26 -10.83 1.01
C ALA A 24 -10.79 -10.90 1.06
N GLU A 25 -11.38 -11.14 2.22
CA GLU A 25 -12.84 -11.12 2.41
C GLU A 25 -13.44 -9.75 2.07
N VAL A 26 -12.83 -8.65 2.54
CA VAL A 26 -13.26 -7.29 2.22
C VAL A 26 -13.19 -7.04 0.71
N SER A 27 -12.10 -7.42 0.06
CA SER A 27 -11.94 -7.31 -1.39
C SER A 27 -13.04 -8.08 -2.13
N THR A 28 -13.28 -9.33 -1.74
CA THR A 28 -14.32 -10.19 -2.33
C THR A 28 -15.70 -9.56 -2.20
N GLN A 29 -16.04 -9.00 -1.05
CA GLN A 29 -17.32 -8.35 -0.82
C GLN A 29 -17.49 -7.06 -1.62
N LEU A 30 -16.45 -6.21 -1.67
CA LEU A 30 -16.50 -4.93 -2.38
C LEU A 30 -16.65 -5.09 -3.89
N PHE A 31 -16.03 -6.13 -4.44
CA PHE A 31 -16.01 -6.35 -5.89
C PHE A 31 -16.98 -7.45 -6.36
N ALA A 32 -17.93 -7.85 -5.49
CA ALA A 32 -18.97 -8.84 -5.78
C ALA A 32 -18.43 -10.15 -6.37
N GLN A 33 -17.25 -10.57 -5.89
CA GLN A 33 -16.67 -11.86 -6.26
C GLN A 33 -17.43 -13.00 -5.61
N THR A 34 -17.42 -14.15 -6.24
CA THR A 34 -17.89 -15.37 -5.59
C THR A 34 -16.83 -15.83 -4.58
N MET A 35 -17.27 -16.40 -3.45
CA MET A 35 -16.34 -16.91 -2.42
C MET A 35 -15.49 -18.09 -2.92
N THR A 36 -15.77 -18.60 -4.12
CA THR A 36 -15.03 -19.69 -4.77
C THR A 36 -13.91 -19.20 -5.68
N GLU A 37 -13.91 -17.91 -6.03
CA GLU A 37 -12.85 -17.33 -6.85
C GLU A 37 -11.62 -17.00 -6.00
N PRO A 38 -10.40 -17.30 -6.46
CA PRO A 38 -9.20 -16.98 -5.73
C PRO A 38 -8.99 -15.46 -5.68
N CYS A 39 -8.59 -14.96 -4.50
CA CYS A 39 -8.08 -13.61 -4.33
C CYS A 39 -6.56 -13.70 -4.15
N PHE A 40 -5.84 -13.03 -5.04
CA PHE A 40 -4.38 -12.96 -5.00
C PHE A 40 -3.97 -11.78 -4.13
N VAL A 41 -3.26 -12.07 -3.04
CA VAL A 41 -2.88 -11.07 -2.05
C VAL A 41 -1.37 -10.93 -2.00
N GLU A 42 -0.88 -9.72 -2.17
CA GLU A 42 0.52 -9.38 -2.00
C GLU A 42 0.69 -8.43 -0.81
N ALA A 43 1.75 -8.63 -0.03
CA ALA A 43 2.03 -7.80 1.14
C ALA A 43 3.49 -7.33 1.14
N HIS A 44 3.69 -6.03 1.22
CA HIS A 44 4.99 -5.38 1.18
C HIS A 44 5.19 -4.49 2.40
N GLN A 45 6.33 -4.64 3.07
CA GLN A 45 6.76 -3.72 4.12
C GLN A 45 7.72 -2.69 3.53
N PHE A 46 7.43 -1.42 3.75
CA PHE A 46 8.29 -0.32 3.32
C PHE A 46 8.79 0.46 4.53
N ARG A 47 10.09 0.68 4.57
CA ARG A 47 10.70 1.73 5.40
C ARG A 47 11.23 2.81 4.48
N ILE A 48 10.72 4.02 4.66
CA ILE A 48 11.24 5.22 4.03
C ILE A 48 11.91 6.05 5.12
N ASP A 49 13.16 6.36 4.94
CA ASP A 49 13.94 7.17 5.89
C ASP A 49 14.40 8.49 5.25
N THR A 50 14.93 9.35 6.10
CA THR A 50 15.50 10.65 5.73
C THR A 50 17.01 10.70 5.94
N ALA A 51 17.70 9.57 5.98
CA ALA A 51 19.15 9.50 6.17
C ALA A 51 19.93 10.28 5.10
N ASN A 52 19.35 10.38 3.89
CA ASN A 52 19.88 11.18 2.78
C ASN A 52 19.11 12.49 2.55
N GLY A 53 18.47 13.03 3.60
CA GLY A 53 17.72 14.30 3.59
C GLY A 53 16.23 14.13 3.31
N ILE A 54 15.82 13.69 2.13
CA ILE A 54 14.42 13.58 1.72
C ILE A 54 14.06 12.13 1.42
N GLY A 55 13.09 11.60 2.15
CA GLY A 55 12.48 10.30 1.82
C GLY A 55 11.29 10.47 0.86
N ARG A 56 11.16 9.57 -0.12
CA ARG A 56 10.10 9.61 -1.13
C ARG A 56 9.28 8.33 -1.08
N PRO A 57 8.09 8.34 -0.41
CA PRO A 57 7.20 7.17 -0.34
C PRO A 57 6.71 6.73 -1.73
N THR A 58 6.28 7.68 -2.56
CA THR A 58 5.86 7.46 -3.95
C THR A 58 6.74 8.28 -4.89
N PRO A 59 7.94 7.77 -5.24
CA PRO A 59 8.88 8.51 -6.09
C PRO A 59 8.34 8.78 -7.50
N GLU A 60 7.41 7.97 -7.97
CA GLU A 60 6.69 8.10 -9.24
C GLU A 60 5.61 9.20 -9.23
N GLY A 61 5.25 9.72 -8.05
CA GLY A 61 4.14 10.67 -7.89
C GLY A 61 2.79 9.98 -7.81
N ALA A 62 1.74 10.66 -8.26
CA ALA A 62 0.37 10.14 -8.23
C ALA A 62 0.18 8.99 -9.24
N HIS A 63 -0.30 7.85 -8.77
CA HIS A 63 -0.40 6.61 -9.55
C HIS A 63 -1.54 5.72 -9.08
N ARG A 64 -1.75 4.63 -9.81
CA ARG A 64 -2.52 3.45 -9.42
C ARG A 64 -1.59 2.24 -9.43
N ASP A 65 -1.86 1.30 -8.55
CA ASP A 65 -1.05 0.06 -8.46
C ASP A 65 -1.43 -0.99 -9.50
N GLY A 66 -2.59 -0.83 -10.16
CA GLY A 66 -3.09 -1.79 -11.15
C GLY A 66 -3.71 -3.04 -10.52
N VAL A 67 -4.28 -2.88 -9.34
CA VAL A 67 -4.94 -3.94 -8.56
C VAL A 67 -6.41 -3.60 -8.31
N ASP A 68 -7.14 -4.44 -7.56
CA ASP A 68 -8.52 -4.14 -7.20
C ASP A 68 -8.58 -3.33 -5.90
N LEU A 69 -7.89 -3.77 -4.86
CA LEU A 69 -7.86 -3.14 -3.55
C LEU A 69 -6.45 -2.85 -3.11
N VAL A 70 -6.23 -1.63 -2.60
CA VAL A 70 -4.99 -1.24 -1.91
C VAL A 70 -5.31 -0.94 -0.45
N ALA A 71 -4.60 -1.60 0.45
CA ALA A 71 -4.65 -1.36 1.89
C ALA A 71 -3.29 -0.87 2.37
N VAL A 72 -3.24 0.35 2.90
CA VAL A 72 -2.00 0.94 3.45
C VAL A 72 -2.15 1.14 4.95
N PHE A 73 -1.38 0.39 5.72
CA PHE A 73 -1.26 0.58 7.17
C PHE A 73 -0.05 1.45 7.48
N LEU A 74 -0.23 2.48 8.28
CA LEU A 74 0.88 3.14 8.92
C LEU A 74 1.36 2.27 10.09
N VAL A 75 2.55 1.72 10.00
CA VAL A 75 3.14 0.92 11.08
C VAL A 75 3.87 1.82 12.08
N GLY A 76 4.59 2.81 11.57
CA GLY A 76 5.30 3.76 12.41
C GLY A 76 5.69 5.04 11.68
N ARG A 77 5.84 6.10 12.47
CA ARG A 77 6.25 7.42 12.00
C ARG A 77 7.01 8.12 13.11
N GLN A 78 8.27 8.43 12.87
CA GLN A 78 9.15 9.02 13.87
C GLN A 78 10.07 10.07 13.24
N GLY A 79 10.22 11.23 13.90
CA GLY A 79 11.20 12.25 13.54
C GLY A 79 11.05 12.85 12.14
N ILE A 80 9.84 12.88 11.59
CA ILE A 80 9.58 13.38 10.24
C ILE A 80 8.45 14.41 10.19
N LYS A 81 8.54 15.31 9.21
CA LYS A 81 7.47 16.17 8.70
C LYS A 81 7.15 15.80 7.25
N GLY A 82 6.01 16.27 6.72
CA GLY A 82 5.52 15.88 5.38
C GLY A 82 4.84 14.51 5.38
N GLY A 83 4.84 13.82 4.26
CA GLY A 83 4.15 12.54 4.10
C GLY A 83 2.63 12.68 4.10
N GLU A 84 2.12 13.79 3.54
CA GLU A 84 0.70 13.97 3.26
C GLU A 84 0.27 12.99 2.17
N THR A 85 -0.78 12.23 2.44
CA THR A 85 -1.43 11.38 1.45
C THR A 85 -2.48 12.20 0.70
N ARG A 86 -2.48 12.06 -0.62
CA ARG A 86 -3.47 12.66 -1.52
C ARG A 86 -4.12 11.57 -2.32
N ILE A 87 -5.44 11.63 -2.40
CA ILE A 87 -6.26 10.68 -3.14
C ILE A 87 -7.17 11.46 -4.06
N PHE A 88 -7.23 11.09 -5.32
CA PHE A 88 -8.04 11.72 -6.35
C PHE A 88 -8.93 10.69 -7.02
N GLU A 89 -10.14 11.10 -7.39
CA GLU A 89 -10.96 10.30 -8.31
C GLU A 89 -10.31 10.28 -9.70
N ALA A 90 -10.17 9.10 -10.29
CA ALA A 90 -9.62 8.95 -11.63
C ALA A 90 -10.47 9.61 -12.72
N SER A 91 -11.77 9.84 -12.45
CA SER A 91 -12.76 10.40 -13.37
C SER A 91 -12.95 11.91 -13.26
N GLY A 92 -12.31 12.58 -12.30
CA GLY A 92 -12.57 14.01 -12.08
C GLY A 92 -11.63 14.70 -11.10
N PRO A 93 -11.89 15.97 -10.81
CA PRO A 93 -11.01 16.79 -9.97
C PRO A 93 -11.24 16.58 -8.46
N THR A 94 -12.18 15.74 -8.08
CA THR A 94 -12.51 15.48 -6.66
C THR A 94 -11.37 14.74 -6.00
N GLY A 95 -10.98 15.19 -4.82
CA GLY A 95 -9.91 14.54 -4.07
C GLY A 95 -9.93 14.92 -2.60
N ILE A 96 -9.21 14.16 -1.81
CA ILE A 96 -8.97 14.42 -0.39
C ILE A 96 -7.48 14.37 -0.10
N ARG A 97 -7.08 15.03 0.98
CA ARG A 97 -5.72 15.00 1.49
C ARG A 97 -5.73 14.88 3.00
N PHE A 98 -4.82 14.10 3.53
CA PHE A 98 -4.65 13.90 4.97
C PHE A 98 -3.25 13.34 5.24
N THR A 99 -2.86 13.31 6.50
CA THR A 99 -1.62 12.66 6.91
C THR A 99 -1.95 11.54 7.89
N LEU A 100 -1.49 10.33 7.59
CA LEU A 100 -1.53 9.23 8.55
C LEU A 100 -0.51 9.53 9.66
N THR A 101 -0.97 9.63 10.89
CA THR A 101 -0.14 9.95 12.07
C THR A 101 -0.12 8.85 13.10
N GLU A 102 -1.25 8.21 13.31
CA GLU A 102 -1.42 7.18 14.33
C GLU A 102 -1.01 5.80 13.80
N PRO A 103 -0.15 5.05 14.52
CA PRO A 103 0.19 3.68 14.16
C PRO A 103 -1.05 2.80 13.98
N TRP A 104 -1.00 1.93 13.01
CA TRP A 104 -2.06 1.01 12.60
C TRP A 104 -3.32 1.67 12.03
N THR A 105 -3.27 2.95 11.74
CA THR A 105 -4.31 3.56 10.89
C THR A 105 -4.26 2.92 9.50
N LEU A 106 -5.42 2.54 9.00
CA LEU A 106 -5.62 1.89 7.72
C LEU A 106 -6.27 2.86 6.72
N MET A 107 -5.70 2.95 5.54
CA MET A 107 -6.30 3.52 4.35
C MET A 107 -6.65 2.38 3.39
N LEU A 108 -7.91 2.33 2.94
CA LEU A 108 -8.39 1.41 1.91
C LEU A 108 -8.77 2.18 0.65
N LEU A 109 -8.34 1.67 -0.50
CA LEU A 109 -8.62 2.28 -1.81
C LEU A 109 -9.16 1.24 -2.79
N ASP A 110 -10.21 1.62 -3.52
CA ASP A 110 -10.58 1.01 -4.80
C ASP A 110 -9.61 1.56 -5.86
N ASP A 111 -8.61 0.77 -6.23
CA ASP A 111 -7.52 1.23 -7.10
C ASP A 111 -7.98 1.53 -8.53
N ALA A 112 -9.07 0.88 -8.97
CA ALA A 112 -9.63 1.16 -10.29
C ALA A 112 -10.23 2.57 -10.39
N ARG A 113 -10.70 3.12 -9.27
CA ARG A 113 -11.38 4.42 -9.20
C ARG A 113 -10.51 5.55 -8.67
N MET A 114 -9.45 5.24 -7.93
CA MET A 114 -8.66 6.22 -7.20
C MET A 114 -7.23 6.27 -7.69
N ILE A 115 -6.68 7.47 -7.74
CA ILE A 115 -5.25 7.75 -7.93
C ILE A 115 -4.72 8.24 -6.59
N HIS A 116 -3.56 7.78 -6.19
CA HIS A 116 -3.01 8.16 -4.89
C HIS A 116 -1.52 8.49 -4.95
N GLU A 117 -1.09 9.33 -4.01
CA GLU A 117 0.32 9.62 -3.75
C GLU A 117 0.55 9.90 -2.27
N THR A 118 1.79 9.80 -1.85
CA THR A 118 2.26 10.33 -0.56
C THR A 118 3.42 11.28 -0.81
N THR A 119 3.28 12.52 -0.38
CA THR A 119 4.30 13.55 -0.55
C THR A 119 5.60 13.17 0.15
N PRO A 120 6.74 13.75 -0.25
CA PRO A 120 8.01 13.50 0.42
C PRO A 120 7.98 13.78 1.92
N ILE A 121 8.81 13.03 2.64
CA ILE A 121 9.09 13.23 4.05
C ILE A 121 10.45 13.89 4.24
N GLN A 122 10.54 14.71 5.27
CA GLN A 122 11.78 15.39 5.67
C GLN A 122 12.03 15.14 7.16
N PRO A 123 13.27 15.17 7.63
CA PRO A 123 13.54 15.07 9.04
C PRO A 123 13.00 16.29 9.80
N LEU A 124 12.51 16.07 11.01
CA LEU A 124 12.16 17.17 11.94
C LEU A 124 13.42 17.88 12.45
N ASP A 125 14.47 17.11 12.73
CA ASP A 125 15.79 17.58 13.13
C ASP A 125 16.77 17.20 12.00
N GLU A 126 17.49 18.18 11.47
CA GLU A 126 18.44 17.97 10.35
C GLU A 126 19.60 17.03 10.72
N HIS A 127 19.87 16.87 12.01
CA HIS A 127 20.93 16.00 12.51
C HIS A 127 20.47 14.57 12.83
N LEU A 128 19.16 14.31 12.81
CA LEU A 128 18.58 13.01 13.17
C LEU A 128 17.69 12.49 12.04
N PRO A 129 18.01 11.32 11.47
CA PRO A 129 17.14 10.74 10.45
C PRO A 129 15.81 10.31 11.06
N GLY A 130 14.73 10.61 10.34
CA GLY A 130 13.39 10.14 10.66
C GLY A 130 12.98 8.99 9.78
N ILE A 131 11.93 8.28 10.17
CA ILE A 131 11.42 7.10 9.47
C ILE A 131 9.91 7.14 9.32
N ARG A 132 9.43 6.51 8.24
CA ARG A 132 8.04 6.15 8.01
C ARG A 132 7.99 4.69 7.57
N ASP A 133 7.31 3.86 8.37
CA ASP A 133 7.10 2.45 8.11
C ASP A 133 5.66 2.20 7.71
N THR A 134 5.45 1.47 6.63
CA THR A 134 4.12 1.05 6.18
C THR A 134 4.10 -0.43 5.83
N LEU A 135 2.92 -1.02 6.01
CA LEU A 135 2.55 -2.29 5.41
C LEU A 135 1.52 -2.00 4.32
N VAL A 136 1.86 -2.32 3.09
CA VAL A 136 0.97 -2.22 1.94
C VAL A 136 0.53 -3.62 1.57
N VAL A 137 -0.80 -3.83 1.53
CA VAL A 137 -1.39 -5.10 1.11
C VAL A 137 -2.29 -4.81 -0.08
N THR A 138 -2.07 -5.51 -1.17
CA THR A 138 -2.88 -5.40 -2.38
C THR A 138 -3.65 -6.69 -2.60
N CYS A 139 -4.88 -6.56 -3.08
CA CYS A 139 -5.71 -7.70 -3.47
C CYS A 139 -6.04 -7.58 -4.95
N ARG A 140 -5.99 -8.69 -5.67
CA ARG A 140 -6.25 -8.77 -7.10
C ARG A 140 -7.05 -10.01 -7.45
N ARG A 141 -7.94 -9.86 -8.41
CA ARG A 141 -8.60 -10.98 -9.08
C ARG A 141 -7.68 -11.52 -10.17
N HIS A 142 -7.86 -12.75 -10.54
CA HIS A 142 -7.27 -13.44 -11.69
C HIS A 142 -5.81 -13.90 -11.55
N CYS A 143 -4.87 -13.05 -11.11
CA CYS A 143 -3.45 -13.43 -11.02
C CYS A 143 -2.67 -12.47 -10.11
N PHE A 144 -1.44 -12.84 -9.73
CA PHE A 144 -0.50 -11.90 -9.11
C PHE A 144 -0.06 -10.81 -10.10
N GLN A 145 0.41 -9.69 -9.58
CA GLN A 145 0.95 -8.62 -10.39
C GLN A 145 2.19 -9.10 -11.16
N GLY A 146 2.17 -8.94 -12.48
CA GLY A 146 3.26 -9.43 -13.35
C GLY A 146 3.06 -10.81 -13.95
N ASP A 147 2.09 -11.59 -13.47
CA ASP A 147 1.71 -12.90 -14.02
C ASP A 147 0.59 -12.78 -15.10
N GLU A 148 0.45 -11.62 -15.68
CA GLU A 148 -0.53 -11.39 -16.73
C GLU A 148 -0.25 -12.37 -17.88
N VAL A 149 -1.25 -13.19 -18.22
CA VAL A 149 -1.20 -14.08 -19.36
C VAL A 149 -0.87 -13.22 -20.58
N LYS A 150 0.31 -13.45 -21.15
CA LYS A 150 0.58 -12.95 -22.51
C LYS A 150 -0.39 -13.71 -23.39
N ASP A 151 -1.53 -13.10 -23.69
CA ASP A 151 -2.42 -13.61 -24.71
C ASP A 151 -1.57 -13.80 -25.97
N GLY A 152 -1.38 -15.06 -26.31
CA GLY A 152 -0.59 -15.46 -27.45
C GLY A 152 -1.26 -14.89 -28.70
N GLY A 153 -0.67 -13.84 -29.24
CA GLY A 153 -0.96 -13.40 -30.59
C GLY A 153 -0.65 -14.56 -31.54
N SER A 154 -1.70 -15.08 -32.12
CA SER A 154 -1.66 -15.94 -33.31
C SER A 154 -1.74 -15.06 -34.55
#